data_5287183c3cc19ed80cbb27999e4ed7c4
#
_entry.id   5287183c3cc19ed80cbb27999e4ed7c4
#
_cell.length_a   1.000
_cell.length_b   1.000
_cell.length_c   1.000
_cell.angle_alpha   90.00
_cell.angle_beta   90.00
_cell.angle_gamma   90.00
#
_symmetry.space_group_name_H-M   'P 1'
#
loop_
_entity.id
_entity.type
_entity.pdbx_description
1 polymer ?
#
loop_
_entity_poly.entity_id
_entity_poly.type
_entity_poly.pdbx_seq_one_letter_code
_entity_poly.pdbx_strand_id
1 'polypeptide(L)'
;MSKIVRSIVITGNGTNCEVEMAHACRLAGADVVDIVHISELLAGEKRLDDYDFLNLPGGFLDGDDLGAAKAGANRIRHAAISGTEEKLYDQMTRFIRDGKLILGVCNGFQLLVKLGLLPGCDGDYQTQTATLSYNDSGRFEDRWVHLAVNPASPCIFTRGLTQLYLPVRHGEGKFIPRDETIRARLHRDGHVALQYCPPPGGQVFKISVFPPGDTHGQTKKGGATAPATASTSSAGIASPTGIDSPSGSASTLGPAAILGTAATHAPTCTGGATATTPAASGAPGASPVAYPVASGPTMTYPDNPNGSVDAIAGICNATGRIFGLMPHPEAFLHRTNHPRWTREDLPEAGQGLA
;
A
#
# COMPACT_ATOMS: atom_id res chain seq x y z
N MET A 1 -27.11 -2.60 -20.27
CA MET A 1 -25.67 -2.82 -20.40
C MET A 1 -25.03 -2.54 -19.04
N SER A 2 -24.23 -3.43 -18.50
CA SER A 2 -23.43 -3.16 -17.28
C SER A 2 -22.45 -2.02 -17.57
N LYS A 3 -22.24 -1.14 -16.60
CA LYS A 3 -21.24 -0.07 -16.71
C LYS A 3 -19.84 -0.72 -16.77
N ILE A 4 -19.01 -0.29 -17.72
CA ILE A 4 -17.60 -0.67 -17.79
C ILE A 4 -16.88 -0.03 -16.61
N VAL A 5 -16.22 -0.82 -15.78
CA VAL A 5 -15.43 -0.37 -14.63
C VAL A 5 -13.97 -0.21 -15.05
N ARG A 6 -13.46 1.01 -14.95
CA ARG A 6 -12.09 1.38 -15.30
C ARG A 6 -11.27 1.68 -14.05
N SER A 7 -10.21 0.92 -13.85
CA SER A 7 -9.27 1.06 -12.74
C SER A 7 -7.94 1.63 -13.23
N ILE A 8 -7.39 2.59 -12.51
CA ILE A 8 -6.04 3.10 -12.71
C ILE A 8 -5.19 2.77 -11.49
N VAL A 9 -3.97 2.30 -11.74
CA VAL A 9 -2.93 2.10 -10.72
C VAL A 9 -1.81 3.08 -11.04
N ILE A 10 -1.59 4.06 -10.16
CA ILE A 10 -0.52 5.05 -10.36
C ILE A 10 0.82 4.41 -9.97
N THR A 11 1.79 4.52 -10.87
CA THR A 11 3.19 4.15 -10.60
C THR A 11 4.12 5.34 -10.76
N GLY A 12 5.35 5.21 -10.30
CA GLY A 12 6.41 6.22 -10.42
C GLY A 12 7.73 5.69 -9.87
N ASN A 13 8.75 6.55 -9.84
CA ASN A 13 10.05 6.16 -9.32
C ASN A 13 9.95 5.72 -7.85
N GLY A 14 10.30 4.46 -7.58
CA GLY A 14 10.25 3.88 -6.24
C GLY A 14 8.94 3.15 -5.89
N THR A 15 7.89 3.20 -6.73
CA THR A 15 6.73 2.31 -6.59
C THR A 15 7.14 0.87 -6.91
N ASN A 16 6.59 -0.12 -6.18
CA ASN A 16 6.96 -1.52 -6.41
C ASN A 16 5.83 -2.54 -6.21
N CYS A 17 4.61 -2.12 -5.88
CA CYS A 17 3.44 -3.01 -5.72
C CYS A 17 2.36 -2.77 -6.78
N GLU A 18 2.67 -2.06 -7.87
CA GLU A 18 1.70 -1.69 -8.91
C GLU A 18 1.21 -2.89 -9.71
N VAL A 19 2.06 -3.87 -9.94
CA VAL A 19 1.73 -5.07 -10.72
C VAL A 19 0.76 -5.96 -9.95
N GLU A 20 1.03 -6.22 -8.68
CA GLU A 20 0.18 -6.99 -7.77
C GLU A 20 -1.17 -6.30 -7.58
N MET A 21 -1.18 -4.98 -7.40
CA MET A 21 -2.41 -4.20 -7.25
C MET A 21 -3.25 -4.23 -8.54
N ALA A 22 -2.64 -4.09 -9.71
CA ALA A 22 -3.32 -4.22 -10.98
C ALA A 22 -3.87 -5.64 -11.19
N HIS A 23 -3.12 -6.67 -10.75
CA HIS A 23 -3.59 -8.04 -10.78
C HIS A 23 -4.81 -8.24 -9.88
N ALA A 24 -4.78 -7.71 -8.65
CA ALA A 24 -5.92 -7.74 -7.74
C ALA A 24 -7.17 -7.09 -8.36
N CYS A 25 -7.04 -5.92 -8.99
CA CYS A 25 -8.15 -5.24 -9.67
C CYS A 25 -8.76 -6.11 -10.79
N ARG A 26 -7.94 -6.82 -11.57
CA ARG A 26 -8.42 -7.73 -12.62
C ARG A 26 -9.15 -8.93 -12.04
N LEU A 27 -8.61 -9.53 -10.98
CA LEU A 27 -9.27 -10.65 -10.27
C LEU A 27 -10.60 -10.22 -9.65
N ALA A 28 -10.70 -8.98 -9.18
CA ALA A 28 -11.94 -8.41 -8.65
C ALA A 28 -12.95 -8.04 -9.74
N GLY A 29 -12.63 -8.21 -11.03
CA GLY A 29 -13.56 -8.02 -12.14
C GLY A 29 -13.58 -6.63 -12.75
N ALA A 30 -12.55 -5.80 -12.56
CA ALA A 30 -12.43 -4.56 -13.31
C ALA A 30 -12.23 -4.84 -14.81
N ASP A 31 -13.04 -4.18 -15.67
CA ASP A 31 -13.03 -4.41 -17.13
C ASP A 31 -11.74 -3.87 -17.78
N VAL A 32 -11.23 -2.74 -17.28
CA VAL A 32 -10.01 -2.11 -17.74
C VAL A 32 -9.13 -1.81 -16.53
N VAL A 33 -7.86 -2.18 -16.60
CA VAL A 33 -6.87 -1.90 -15.55
C VAL A 33 -5.59 -1.40 -16.21
N ASP A 34 -5.33 -0.09 -16.07
CA ASP A 34 -4.14 0.59 -16.56
C ASP A 34 -3.15 0.83 -15.41
N ILE A 35 -1.89 0.48 -15.62
CA ILE A 35 -0.78 0.95 -14.80
C ILE A 35 -0.23 2.20 -15.51
N VAL A 36 -0.31 3.35 -14.84
CA VAL A 36 0.02 4.65 -15.44
C VAL A 36 1.09 5.33 -14.62
N HIS A 37 2.20 5.67 -15.28
CA HIS A 37 3.26 6.41 -14.62
C HIS A 37 2.81 7.86 -14.35
N ILE A 38 3.16 8.38 -13.15
CA ILE A 38 2.72 9.73 -12.74
C ILE A 38 3.13 10.81 -13.75
N SER A 39 4.22 10.61 -14.51
CA SER A 39 4.62 11.53 -15.58
C SER A 39 3.63 11.59 -16.74
N GLU A 40 2.93 10.51 -17.07
CA GLU A 40 1.90 10.49 -18.12
C GLU A 40 0.68 11.34 -17.69
N LEU A 41 0.32 11.30 -16.41
CA LEU A 41 -0.71 12.18 -15.84
C LEU A 41 -0.28 13.64 -15.86
N LEU A 42 0.98 13.93 -15.50
CA LEU A 42 1.53 15.28 -15.51
C LEU A 42 1.78 15.81 -16.94
N ALA A 43 2.04 14.93 -17.89
CA ALA A 43 2.11 15.29 -19.32
C ALA A 43 0.72 15.54 -19.93
N GLY A 44 -0.36 15.13 -19.26
CA GLY A 44 -1.72 15.21 -19.76
C GLY A 44 -2.10 14.13 -20.77
N GLU A 45 -1.26 13.08 -20.90
CA GLU A 45 -1.50 11.94 -21.79
C GLU A 45 -2.63 11.03 -21.27
N LYS A 46 -2.78 10.98 -19.95
CA LYS A 46 -3.84 10.28 -19.23
C LYS A 46 -4.50 11.23 -18.24
N ARG A 47 -5.77 11.00 -17.95
CA ARG A 47 -6.56 11.81 -17.01
C ARG A 47 -7.27 10.91 -16.01
N LEU A 48 -7.34 11.34 -14.74
CA LEU A 48 -8.08 10.59 -13.70
C LEU A 48 -9.59 10.56 -14.01
N ASP A 49 -10.10 11.57 -14.70
CA ASP A 49 -11.51 11.66 -15.06
C ASP A 49 -12.01 10.43 -15.85
N ASP A 50 -11.13 9.76 -16.61
CA ASP A 50 -11.46 8.61 -17.46
C ASP A 50 -11.63 7.29 -16.70
N TYR A 51 -11.40 7.29 -15.38
CA TYR A 51 -11.42 6.10 -14.53
C TYR A 51 -12.48 6.19 -13.44
N ASP A 52 -12.84 5.04 -12.87
CA ASP A 52 -13.81 4.89 -11.78
C ASP A 52 -13.15 4.55 -10.44
N PHE A 53 -11.98 3.93 -10.48
CA PHE A 53 -11.25 3.45 -9.31
C PHE A 53 -9.76 3.81 -9.41
N LEU A 54 -9.31 4.64 -8.48
CA LEU A 54 -7.91 5.07 -8.35
C LEU A 54 -7.20 4.24 -7.28
N ASN A 55 -6.10 3.63 -7.66
CA ASN A 55 -5.25 2.84 -6.78
C ASN A 55 -3.87 3.49 -6.63
N LEU A 56 -3.45 3.65 -5.38
CA LEU A 56 -2.14 4.15 -4.99
C LEU A 56 -1.40 3.02 -4.29
N PRO A 57 -0.47 2.33 -4.98
CA PRO A 57 0.20 1.15 -4.46
C PRO A 57 1.27 1.46 -3.42
N GLY A 58 1.77 0.40 -2.79
CA GLY A 58 2.92 0.43 -1.92
C GLY A 58 4.23 0.67 -2.67
N GLY A 59 5.26 1.00 -1.92
CA GLY A 59 6.61 1.32 -2.40
C GLY A 59 7.18 2.53 -1.70
N PHE A 60 7.98 3.31 -2.44
CA PHE A 60 8.73 4.48 -1.96
C PHE A 60 8.68 5.59 -3.02
N LEU A 61 7.48 6.02 -3.42
CA LEU A 61 7.28 6.99 -4.50
C LEU A 61 8.10 8.27 -4.25
N ASP A 62 9.01 8.57 -5.17
CA ASP A 62 9.96 9.68 -5.12
C ASP A 62 10.94 9.65 -3.92
N GLY A 63 11.13 8.47 -3.32
CA GLY A 63 12.02 8.27 -2.18
C GLY A 63 11.44 8.73 -0.83
N ASP A 64 12.06 8.28 0.26
CA ASP A 64 11.64 8.56 1.63
C ASP A 64 12.61 9.51 2.37
N ASP A 65 13.57 10.14 1.68
CA ASP A 65 14.59 11.00 2.30
C ASP A 65 14.00 12.16 3.11
N LEU A 66 12.84 12.67 2.69
CA LEU A 66 12.10 13.73 3.39
C LEU A 66 10.96 13.16 4.28
N GLY A 67 10.93 11.86 4.48
CA GLY A 67 9.84 11.08 5.05
C GLY A 67 8.92 10.49 3.98
N ALA A 68 8.38 9.31 4.28
CA ALA A 68 7.61 8.51 3.34
C ALA A 68 6.47 9.28 2.67
N ALA A 69 6.39 9.17 1.34
CA ALA A 69 5.42 9.83 0.47
C ALA A 69 5.48 11.39 0.46
N LYS A 70 6.44 12.02 1.14
CA LYS A 70 6.48 13.50 1.26
C LYS A 70 6.77 14.17 -0.07
N ALA A 71 7.77 13.70 -0.80
CA ALA A 71 8.16 14.24 -2.09
C ALA A 71 7.03 14.04 -3.13
N GLY A 72 6.46 12.83 -3.22
CA GLY A 72 5.34 12.52 -4.10
C GLY A 72 4.09 13.36 -3.81
N ALA A 73 3.75 13.56 -2.53
CA ALA A 73 2.64 14.43 -2.13
C ALA A 73 2.84 15.87 -2.57
N ASN A 74 4.03 16.43 -2.38
CA ASN A 74 4.35 17.79 -2.83
C ASN A 74 4.26 17.91 -4.37
N ARG A 75 4.78 16.92 -5.10
CA ARG A 75 4.66 16.90 -6.56
C ARG A 75 3.21 16.88 -7.01
N ILE A 76 2.38 15.99 -6.49
CA ILE A 76 0.95 15.91 -6.84
C ILE A 76 0.21 17.21 -6.51
N ARG A 77 0.50 17.81 -5.35
CA ARG A 77 -0.18 19.02 -4.88
C ARG A 77 0.16 20.26 -5.70
N HIS A 78 1.38 20.36 -6.21
CA HIS A 78 1.90 21.62 -6.75
C HIS A 78 2.24 21.55 -8.24
N ALA A 79 2.54 20.38 -8.82
CA ALA A 79 2.85 20.29 -10.24
C ALA A 79 1.59 20.50 -11.09
N ALA A 80 1.66 21.45 -12.01
CA ALA A 80 0.65 21.66 -13.03
C ALA A 80 0.78 20.61 -14.14
N ILE A 81 -0.34 20.23 -14.72
CA ILE A 81 -0.39 19.37 -15.89
C ILE A 81 0.06 20.16 -17.10
N SER A 82 0.92 19.57 -17.90
CA SER A 82 1.54 20.22 -19.06
C SER A 82 0.49 20.94 -19.92
N GLY A 83 0.77 22.21 -20.25
CA GLY A 83 -0.10 23.05 -21.06
C GLY A 83 -1.37 23.56 -20.36
N THR A 84 -1.49 23.38 -19.04
CA THR A 84 -2.65 23.81 -18.25
C THR A 84 -2.22 24.45 -16.92
N GLU A 85 -3.16 25.13 -16.25
CA GLU A 85 -3.02 25.58 -14.85
C GLU A 85 -3.54 24.51 -13.85
N GLU A 86 -4.17 23.45 -14.35
CA GLU A 86 -4.74 22.36 -13.53
C GLU A 86 -3.62 21.53 -12.91
N LYS A 87 -3.77 21.19 -11.63
CA LYS A 87 -2.85 20.30 -10.92
C LYS A 87 -3.42 18.87 -10.86
N LEU A 88 -2.56 17.89 -10.70
CA LEU A 88 -3.02 16.51 -10.50
C LEU A 88 -3.90 16.41 -9.23
N TYR A 89 -3.59 17.21 -8.21
CA TYR A 89 -4.40 17.33 -7.00
C TYR A 89 -5.84 17.79 -7.28
N ASP A 90 -6.03 18.68 -8.25
CA ASP A 90 -7.37 19.18 -8.64
C ASP A 90 -8.18 18.05 -9.30
N GLN A 91 -7.54 17.21 -10.11
CA GLN A 91 -8.18 15.99 -10.65
C GLN A 91 -8.55 15.02 -9.53
N MET A 92 -7.68 14.80 -8.54
CA MET A 92 -7.98 13.92 -7.39
C MET A 92 -9.17 14.44 -6.57
N THR A 93 -9.22 15.74 -6.30
CA THR A 93 -10.35 16.33 -5.56
C THR A 93 -11.66 16.27 -6.33
N ARG A 94 -11.62 16.43 -7.65
CA ARG A 94 -12.78 16.22 -8.54
C ARG A 94 -13.22 14.75 -8.51
N PHE A 95 -12.29 13.81 -8.62
CA PHE A 95 -12.52 12.37 -8.54
C PHE A 95 -13.27 11.98 -7.24
N ILE A 96 -12.88 12.59 -6.12
CA ILE A 96 -13.56 12.43 -4.82
C ILE A 96 -14.97 13.01 -4.86
N ARG A 97 -15.14 14.22 -5.40
CA ARG A 97 -16.44 14.90 -5.52
C ARG A 97 -17.42 14.10 -6.38
N ASP A 98 -16.92 13.44 -7.41
CA ASP A 98 -17.70 12.57 -8.30
C ASP A 98 -18.07 11.23 -7.63
N GLY A 99 -17.67 11.01 -6.38
CA GLY A 99 -17.98 9.81 -5.60
C GLY A 99 -17.29 8.55 -6.11
N LYS A 100 -16.19 8.69 -6.82
CA LYS A 100 -15.37 7.59 -7.32
C LYS A 100 -14.53 6.98 -6.19
N LEU A 101 -13.92 5.81 -6.43
CA LEU A 101 -13.24 5.01 -5.41
C LEU A 101 -11.74 5.30 -5.38
N ILE A 102 -11.17 5.43 -4.19
CA ILE A 102 -9.72 5.56 -4.00
C ILE A 102 -9.25 4.57 -2.94
N LEU A 103 -8.23 3.77 -3.28
CA LEU A 103 -7.54 2.88 -2.37
C LEU A 103 -6.05 3.26 -2.31
N GLY A 104 -5.53 3.47 -1.11
CA GLY A 104 -4.11 3.67 -0.86
C GLY A 104 -3.55 2.58 0.06
N VAL A 105 -2.54 1.85 -0.40
CA VAL A 105 -1.89 0.79 0.36
C VAL A 105 -0.48 1.20 0.74
N CYS A 106 -0.10 1.06 2.02
CA CYS A 106 1.23 1.35 2.53
C CYS A 106 1.71 2.76 2.12
N ASN A 107 2.61 2.90 1.16
CA ASN A 107 3.05 4.20 0.62
C ASN A 107 1.88 5.00 0.03
N GLY A 108 0.91 4.35 -0.61
CA GLY A 108 -0.31 5.01 -1.09
C GLY A 108 -1.19 5.56 0.03
N PHE A 109 -1.26 4.89 1.17
CA PHE A 109 -1.93 5.42 2.35
C PHE A 109 -1.19 6.62 2.94
N GLN A 110 0.14 6.53 3.05
CA GLN A 110 0.99 7.65 3.46
C GLN A 110 0.75 8.87 2.55
N LEU A 111 0.65 8.65 1.24
CA LEU A 111 0.38 9.68 0.23
C LEU A 111 -0.97 10.34 0.45
N LEU A 112 -2.05 9.58 0.64
CA LEU A 112 -3.39 10.11 0.91
C LEU A 112 -3.43 10.98 2.17
N VAL A 113 -2.73 10.55 3.23
CA VAL A 113 -2.64 11.32 4.49
C VAL A 113 -1.81 12.59 4.31
N LYS A 114 -0.66 12.52 3.64
CA LYS A 114 0.22 13.69 3.38
C LYS A 114 -0.46 14.71 2.46
N LEU A 115 -1.32 14.26 1.55
CA LEU A 115 -2.15 15.13 0.71
C LEU A 115 -3.33 15.76 1.46
N GLY A 116 -3.66 15.31 2.68
CA GLY A 116 -4.85 15.73 3.42
C GLY A 116 -6.15 15.09 2.94
N LEU A 117 -6.08 14.14 2.00
CA LEU A 117 -7.27 13.45 1.46
C LEU A 117 -7.86 12.45 2.47
N LEU A 118 -7.05 11.97 3.41
CA LEU A 118 -7.47 11.22 4.58
C LEU A 118 -6.97 11.92 5.87
N PRO A 119 -7.82 11.93 6.89
CA PRO A 119 -9.19 11.43 7.00
C PRO A 119 -10.24 12.27 6.27
N GLY A 120 -9.95 13.47 5.79
CA GLY A 120 -10.89 14.34 5.06
C GLY A 120 -12.12 14.70 5.89
N CYS A 121 -11.91 15.05 7.18
CA CYS A 121 -12.99 15.40 8.11
C CYS A 121 -13.78 16.60 7.58
N ASP A 122 -15.12 16.55 7.67
CA ASP A 122 -16.04 17.57 7.14
C ASP A 122 -15.95 17.81 5.63
N GLY A 123 -15.32 16.89 4.88
CA GLY A 123 -15.05 17.11 3.46
C GLY A 123 -13.91 18.10 3.22
N ASP A 124 -13.15 18.48 4.24
CA ASP A 124 -11.90 19.24 4.07
C ASP A 124 -10.78 18.30 3.63
N TYR A 125 -10.47 18.37 2.35
CA TYR A 125 -9.38 17.62 1.72
C TYR A 125 -8.11 18.47 1.55
N GLN A 126 -8.11 19.72 2.02
CA GLN A 126 -6.97 20.64 1.91
C GLN A 126 -6.02 20.53 3.12
N THR A 127 -6.58 20.23 4.30
CA THR A 127 -5.84 20.28 5.56
C THR A 127 -5.35 18.88 5.95
N GLN A 128 -4.04 18.73 6.12
CA GLN A 128 -3.47 17.53 6.70
C GLN A 128 -3.74 17.48 8.22
N THR A 129 -4.56 16.53 8.67
CA THR A 129 -4.96 16.38 10.08
C THR A 129 -4.43 15.12 10.74
N ALA A 130 -3.63 14.33 10.02
CA ALA A 130 -2.93 13.15 10.54
C ALA A 130 -1.59 12.98 9.82
N THR A 131 -0.76 12.08 10.31
CA THR A 131 0.48 11.69 9.63
C THR A 131 0.77 10.20 9.83
N LEU A 132 1.62 9.64 8.96
CA LEU A 132 2.34 8.41 9.23
C LEU A 132 3.82 8.74 9.43
N SER A 133 4.44 8.10 10.41
CA SER A 133 5.80 8.35 10.87
C SER A 133 6.53 7.03 11.13
N TYR A 134 7.79 7.13 11.57
CA TYR A 134 8.62 5.98 11.87
C TYR A 134 7.97 5.03 12.87
N ASN A 135 8.15 3.73 12.63
CA ASN A 135 7.75 2.69 13.56
C ASN A 135 8.46 2.90 14.91
N ASP A 136 7.76 2.63 16.02
CA ASP A 136 8.36 2.74 17.36
C ASP A 136 9.55 1.79 17.57
N SER A 137 9.61 0.70 16.81
CA SER A 137 10.75 -0.22 16.81
C SER A 137 12.03 0.38 16.20
N GLY A 138 11.92 1.49 15.47
CA GLY A 138 13.02 2.08 14.70
C GLY A 138 13.52 1.19 13.57
N ARG A 139 12.73 0.19 13.14
CA ARG A 139 13.10 -0.81 12.14
C ARG A 139 12.05 -0.92 11.05
N PHE A 140 12.44 -1.47 9.91
CA PHE A 140 11.52 -1.94 8.90
C PHE A 140 10.81 -3.19 9.43
N GLU A 141 9.48 -3.15 9.51
CA GLU A 141 8.65 -4.26 9.96
C GLU A 141 8.13 -5.03 8.73
N ASP A 142 8.52 -6.29 8.62
CA ASP A 142 8.03 -7.25 7.62
C ASP A 142 7.47 -8.45 8.37
N ARG A 143 6.14 -8.49 8.49
CA ARG A 143 5.41 -9.54 9.21
C ARG A 143 3.96 -9.62 8.82
N TRP A 144 3.33 -10.69 9.22
CA TRP A 144 1.88 -10.87 9.12
C TRP A 144 1.21 -10.39 10.40
N VAL A 145 0.10 -9.68 10.26
CA VAL A 145 -0.66 -9.08 11.35
C VAL A 145 -2.13 -9.43 11.28
N HIS A 146 -2.76 -9.59 12.44
CA HIS A 146 -4.19 -9.73 12.55
C HIS A 146 -4.85 -8.34 12.66
N LEU A 147 -5.98 -8.19 11.99
CA LEU A 147 -6.73 -6.94 11.90
C LEU A 147 -8.19 -7.18 12.28
N ALA A 148 -8.67 -6.40 13.23
CA ALA A 148 -10.09 -6.30 13.53
C ALA A 148 -10.74 -5.28 12.59
N VAL A 149 -11.87 -5.64 11.99
CA VAL A 149 -12.67 -4.75 11.16
C VAL A 149 -13.70 -4.07 12.03
N ASN A 150 -13.83 -2.76 11.89
CA ASN A 150 -14.89 -1.99 12.55
C ASN A 150 -16.21 -2.13 11.76
N PRO A 151 -17.21 -2.87 12.27
CA PRO A 151 -18.46 -3.09 11.56
C PRO A 151 -19.33 -1.83 11.43
N ALA A 152 -19.06 -0.81 12.25
CA ALA A 152 -19.75 0.47 12.21
C ALA A 152 -19.11 1.48 11.23
N SER A 153 -17.97 1.13 10.64
CA SER A 153 -17.30 2.01 9.67
C SER A 153 -18.09 2.13 8.37
N PRO A 154 -18.20 3.33 7.78
CA PRO A 154 -18.79 3.51 6.46
C PRO A 154 -17.93 2.92 5.33
N CYS A 155 -16.73 2.43 5.62
CA CYS A 155 -15.76 1.92 4.65
C CYS A 155 -16.37 0.81 3.79
N ILE A 156 -16.50 1.07 2.48
CA ILE A 156 -17.08 0.09 1.56
C ILE A 156 -16.15 -1.09 1.27
N PHE A 157 -14.84 -0.88 1.40
CA PHE A 157 -13.80 -1.89 1.13
C PHE A 157 -13.72 -2.97 2.23
N THR A 158 -14.25 -2.69 3.42
CA THR A 158 -14.25 -3.64 4.53
C THR A 158 -15.65 -4.19 4.86
N ARG A 159 -16.63 -3.89 4.01
CA ARG A 159 -18.02 -4.28 4.23
C ARG A 159 -18.18 -5.80 4.19
N GLY A 160 -18.79 -6.36 5.23
CA GLY A 160 -19.02 -7.80 5.35
C GLY A 160 -17.84 -8.58 5.91
N LEU A 161 -16.69 -7.92 6.12
CA LEU A 161 -15.54 -8.52 6.76
C LEU A 161 -15.61 -8.35 8.28
N THR A 162 -15.00 -9.27 9.02
CA THR A 162 -14.90 -9.20 10.49
C THR A 162 -13.45 -9.16 10.95
N GLN A 163 -12.58 -9.83 10.23
CA GLN A 163 -11.16 -9.96 10.54
C GLN A 163 -10.36 -10.20 9.27
N LEU A 164 -9.11 -9.74 9.27
CA LEU A 164 -8.14 -10.00 8.20
C LEU A 164 -6.81 -10.45 8.80
N TYR A 165 -6.04 -11.21 8.03
CA TYR A 165 -4.66 -11.58 8.35
C TYR A 165 -3.80 -11.25 7.13
N LEU A 166 -3.04 -10.16 7.19
CA LEU A 166 -2.35 -9.57 6.04
C LEU A 166 -0.88 -9.25 6.38
N PRO A 167 0.02 -9.23 5.39
CA PRO A 167 1.39 -8.78 5.61
C PRO A 167 1.49 -7.27 5.72
N VAL A 168 2.44 -6.80 6.53
CA VAL A 168 2.94 -5.41 6.56
C VAL A 168 4.40 -5.38 6.16
N ARG A 169 4.83 -4.31 5.45
CA ARG A 169 6.21 -4.10 4.98
C ARG A 169 6.49 -2.61 4.95
N HIS A 170 6.95 -2.04 6.07
CA HIS A 170 7.15 -0.59 6.17
C HIS A 170 8.12 -0.18 7.28
N GLY A 171 8.82 0.93 7.07
CA GLY A 171 9.60 1.63 8.09
C GLY A 171 8.83 2.76 8.77
N GLU A 172 7.82 3.32 8.09
CA GLU A 172 6.99 4.44 8.53
C GLU A 172 5.51 4.09 8.48
N GLY A 173 5.05 3.26 9.41
CA GLY A 173 3.64 2.81 9.48
C GLY A 173 2.86 3.38 10.65
N LYS A 174 3.49 4.14 11.56
CA LYS A 174 2.87 4.68 12.77
C LYS A 174 1.90 5.79 12.44
N PHE A 175 0.60 5.49 12.52
CA PHE A 175 -0.45 6.49 12.34
C PHE A 175 -0.60 7.38 13.57
N ILE A 176 -0.61 8.70 13.36
CA ILE A 176 -0.68 9.72 14.40
C ILE A 176 -1.70 10.78 13.99
N PRO A 177 -2.85 10.92 14.68
CA PRO A 177 -3.75 12.07 14.54
C PRO A 177 -3.05 13.35 15.00
N ARG A 178 -3.37 14.50 14.41
CA ARG A 178 -2.80 15.80 14.76
C ARG A 178 -3.01 16.17 16.22
N ASP A 179 -4.17 15.86 16.76
CA ASP A 179 -4.59 16.22 18.13
C ASP A 179 -5.69 15.27 18.62
N GLU A 180 -6.04 15.39 19.92
CA GLU A 180 -7.07 14.58 20.55
C GLU A 180 -8.47 14.81 19.95
N THR A 181 -8.75 16.00 19.43
CA THR A 181 -10.03 16.30 18.76
C THR A 181 -10.19 15.48 17.50
N ILE A 182 -9.14 15.41 16.67
CA ILE A 182 -9.12 14.56 15.48
C ILE A 182 -9.20 13.08 15.87
N ARG A 183 -8.44 12.65 16.88
CA ARG A 183 -8.46 11.27 17.37
C ARG A 183 -9.86 10.84 17.79
N ALA A 184 -10.51 11.61 18.68
CA ALA A 184 -11.88 11.34 19.14
C ALA A 184 -12.87 11.31 17.98
N ARG A 185 -12.68 12.18 17.01
CA ARG A 185 -13.51 12.28 15.82
C ARG A 185 -13.42 11.06 14.91
N LEU A 186 -12.20 10.54 14.66
CA LEU A 186 -11.99 9.33 13.87
C LEU A 186 -12.81 8.14 14.38
N HIS A 187 -12.89 8.00 15.72
CA HIS A 187 -13.68 6.94 16.35
C HIS A 187 -15.17 7.23 16.30
N ARG A 188 -15.58 8.43 16.71
CA ARG A 188 -17.00 8.83 16.77
C ARG A 188 -17.68 8.70 15.40
N ASP A 189 -17.01 9.13 14.34
CA ASP A 189 -17.56 9.19 12.98
C ASP A 189 -17.29 7.90 12.19
N GLY A 190 -16.71 6.86 12.83
CA GLY A 190 -16.45 5.54 12.24
C GLY A 190 -15.36 5.54 11.16
N HIS A 191 -14.50 6.56 11.11
CA HIS A 191 -13.42 6.64 10.12
C HIS A 191 -12.34 5.57 10.33
N VAL A 192 -12.16 5.06 11.56
CA VAL A 192 -11.28 3.91 11.84
C VAL A 192 -11.94 2.67 11.28
N ALA A 193 -11.42 2.15 10.18
CA ALA A 193 -11.95 0.96 9.49
C ALA A 193 -11.27 -0.33 9.94
N LEU A 194 -9.94 -0.27 10.18
CA LEU A 194 -9.13 -1.41 10.60
C LEU A 194 -8.24 -1.06 11.78
N GLN A 195 -8.12 -1.98 12.71
CA GLN A 195 -7.21 -1.88 13.85
C GLN A 195 -6.40 -3.17 14.00
N TYR A 196 -5.14 -3.04 14.40
CA TYR A 196 -4.31 -4.18 14.77
C TYR A 196 -4.88 -4.88 16.00
N CYS A 197 -4.88 -6.21 15.98
CA CYS A 197 -5.38 -7.02 17.10
C CYS A 197 -4.51 -8.27 17.30
N PRO A 198 -4.55 -8.90 18.48
CA PRO A 198 -3.90 -10.17 18.72
C PRO A 198 -4.50 -11.28 17.85
N PRO A 199 -3.76 -12.39 17.65
CA PRO A 199 -4.30 -13.56 16.97
C PRO A 199 -5.55 -14.10 17.70
N PRO A 200 -6.51 -14.66 16.96
CA PRO A 200 -7.69 -15.30 17.53
C PRO A 200 -7.29 -16.41 18.52
N GLY A 201 -7.97 -16.47 19.66
CA GLY A 201 -7.72 -17.49 20.68
C GLY A 201 -6.53 -17.24 21.61
N GLY A 202 -5.92 -16.06 21.58
CA GLY A 202 -4.89 -15.65 22.57
C GLY A 202 -3.60 -16.45 22.50
N GLN A 203 -3.28 -17.12 21.40
CA GLN A 203 -1.97 -17.76 21.21
C GLN A 203 -0.91 -16.69 20.98
N VAL A 204 -0.35 -16.21 22.08
CA VAL A 204 0.94 -15.51 22.05
C VAL A 204 1.97 -16.54 21.62
N PHE A 205 2.39 -16.52 20.35
CA PHE A 205 3.59 -17.22 19.95
C PHE A 205 4.76 -16.60 20.72
N LYS A 206 5.16 -17.22 21.82
CA LYS A 206 6.45 -16.93 22.44
C LYS A 206 7.50 -17.28 21.40
N ILE A 207 7.99 -16.27 20.69
CA ILE A 207 9.24 -16.43 19.93
C ILE A 207 10.27 -16.76 20.99
N SER A 208 10.69 -18.03 21.05
CA SER A 208 11.89 -18.42 21.80
C SER A 208 13.04 -17.67 21.13
N VAL A 209 13.42 -16.54 21.70
CA VAL A 209 14.69 -15.91 21.38
C VAL A 209 15.71 -16.95 21.82
N PHE A 210 16.38 -17.58 20.86
CA PHE A 210 17.53 -18.43 21.17
C PHE A 210 18.47 -17.59 22.04
N PRO A 211 18.84 -18.03 23.25
CA PRO A 211 19.87 -17.32 24.02
C PRO A 211 21.11 -17.24 23.14
N PRO A 212 21.87 -16.14 23.21
CA PRO A 212 23.13 -16.03 22.48
C PRO A 212 23.95 -17.25 22.86
N GLY A 213 24.34 -18.05 21.85
CA GLY A 213 25.02 -19.33 22.06
C GLY A 213 26.24 -19.15 22.95
N ASP A 214 26.30 -19.92 24.02
CA ASP A 214 27.49 -20.07 24.84
C ASP A 214 28.64 -20.52 23.93
N THR A 215 29.56 -19.60 23.70
CA THR A 215 30.84 -19.93 23.10
C THR A 215 31.57 -20.85 24.07
N HIS A 216 31.67 -22.13 23.70
CA HIS A 216 32.45 -23.13 24.44
C HIS A 216 33.82 -22.58 24.80
N GLY A 217 34.00 -22.33 26.09
CA GLY A 217 35.28 -22.04 26.69
C GLY A 217 36.18 -23.28 26.63
N GLN A 218 37.23 -23.17 25.85
CA GLN A 218 38.40 -24.02 26.06
C GLN A 218 39.29 -23.43 27.16
N THR A 219 39.25 -24.08 28.31
CA THR A 219 40.22 -23.83 29.37
C THR A 219 41.62 -24.26 28.93
N LYS A 220 42.57 -23.32 28.83
CA LYS A 220 44.00 -23.61 29.02
C LYS A 220 44.55 -22.68 30.10
N LYS A 221 45.09 -23.35 31.13
CA LYS A 221 45.88 -22.79 32.25
C LYS A 221 47.18 -22.19 31.72
N GLY A 222 47.65 -21.12 32.36
CA GLY A 222 49.05 -20.77 32.40
C GLY A 222 49.35 -19.26 32.34
N GLY A 223 49.57 -18.65 33.49
CA GLY A 223 50.76 -17.94 33.90
C GLY A 223 50.99 -16.51 33.43
N ALA A 224 50.82 -15.57 34.38
CA ALA A 224 51.77 -14.51 34.77
C ALA A 224 51.96 -13.21 33.96
N THR A 225 51.67 -12.09 34.68
CA THR A 225 52.37 -10.78 34.74
C THR A 225 52.12 -9.75 33.65
N ALA A 226 51.60 -8.62 34.13
CA ALA A 226 51.61 -7.29 33.52
C ALA A 226 53.06 -6.67 33.67
N PRO A 227 53.41 -5.45 33.18
CA PRO A 227 52.59 -4.25 33.04
C PRO A 227 52.88 -3.32 31.82
N ALA A 228 51.97 -2.36 31.67
CA ALA A 228 52.15 -0.92 31.26
C ALA A 228 53.00 -0.51 30.04
N THR A 229 52.48 0.26 29.14
CA THR A 229 52.60 1.72 29.00
C THR A 229 51.99 2.23 27.71
N ALA A 230 51.57 3.48 27.79
CA ALA A 230 50.94 4.30 26.80
C ALA A 230 51.82 4.65 25.58
N SER A 231 51.20 4.94 24.42
CA SER A 231 51.54 6.12 23.65
C SER A 231 50.53 6.37 22.50
N THR A 232 50.12 7.61 22.42
CA THR A 232 49.40 8.35 21.40
C THR A 232 50.11 8.34 20.04
N SER A 233 49.39 8.20 18.94
CA SER A 233 49.72 8.91 17.72
C SER A 233 48.52 9.02 16.78
N SER A 234 48.17 10.25 16.49
CA SER A 234 47.30 10.73 15.46
C SER A 234 47.87 10.46 14.06
N ALA A 235 47.06 9.95 13.14
CA ALA A 235 47.41 10.03 11.74
C ALA A 235 46.12 10.39 10.95
N GLY A 236 46.20 11.56 10.33
CA GLY A 236 45.18 12.07 9.42
C GLY A 236 45.15 11.27 8.11
N ILE A 237 44.00 11.12 7.57
CA ILE A 237 43.80 10.56 6.21
C ILE A 237 43.27 11.68 5.31
N ALA A 238 44.07 11.96 4.27
CA ALA A 238 43.83 12.93 3.23
C ALA A 238 42.73 12.42 2.26
N SER A 239 41.91 13.36 1.78
CA SER A 239 40.99 13.17 0.66
C SER A 239 41.74 13.07 -0.69
N PRO A 240 41.31 12.21 -1.60
CA PRO A 240 41.73 12.34 -2.99
C PRO A 240 40.71 13.13 -3.80
N THR A 241 41.18 14.20 -4.40
CA THR A 241 40.55 14.98 -5.46
C THR A 241 40.78 14.32 -6.82
N GLY A 242 39.77 14.40 -7.69
CA GLY A 242 39.92 14.41 -9.14
C GLY A 242 39.65 13.11 -9.88
N ILE A 243 38.53 13.07 -10.58
CA ILE A 243 38.41 12.24 -11.80
C ILE A 243 37.73 13.10 -12.88
N ASP A 244 38.47 13.23 -13.99
CA ASP A 244 38.12 13.94 -15.21
C ASP A 244 36.94 13.31 -15.96
N SER A 245 36.15 14.16 -16.60
CA SER A 245 35.11 13.82 -17.55
C SER A 245 35.72 13.56 -18.94
N PRO A 246 35.30 12.53 -19.68
CA PRO A 246 35.48 12.51 -21.11
C PRO A 246 34.23 12.97 -21.85
N SER A 247 34.41 14.01 -22.66
CA SER A 247 33.53 14.46 -23.72
C SER A 247 33.46 13.41 -24.82
N GLY A 248 32.26 12.99 -25.24
CA GLY A 248 32.04 12.09 -26.34
C GLY A 248 30.76 12.46 -27.12
N SER A 249 31.00 12.86 -28.32
CA SER A 249 30.17 13.39 -29.39
C SER A 249 28.85 12.72 -29.67
N ALA A 250 27.87 13.54 -30.03
CA ALA A 250 26.58 13.22 -30.63
C ALA A 250 26.73 12.48 -31.98
N SER A 251 25.88 11.48 -32.21
CA SER A 251 25.52 11.05 -33.56
C SER A 251 23.99 10.92 -33.66
N THR A 252 23.48 11.78 -34.51
CA THR A 252 22.14 11.82 -35.04
C THR A 252 21.85 10.62 -35.94
N LEU A 253 20.75 9.91 -35.70
CA LEU A 253 20.10 9.05 -36.69
C LEU A 253 18.61 9.41 -36.73
N GLY A 254 18.17 9.81 -37.91
CA GLY A 254 16.83 10.25 -38.23
C GLY A 254 15.83 9.10 -38.46
N PRO A 255 14.54 9.45 -38.68
CA PRO A 255 13.41 8.54 -38.58
C PRO A 255 13.20 7.75 -39.91
N ALA A 256 12.90 6.45 -39.76
CA ALA A 256 12.36 5.64 -40.85
C ALA A 256 10.84 5.48 -40.67
N ALA A 257 10.11 6.08 -41.59
CA ALA A 257 8.68 5.87 -41.75
C ALA A 257 8.44 4.52 -42.45
N ILE A 258 7.51 3.72 -41.95
CA ILE A 258 6.88 2.64 -42.70
C ILE A 258 5.37 2.83 -42.66
N LEU A 259 4.83 3.25 -43.80
CA LEU A 259 3.41 3.15 -44.13
C LEU A 259 3.08 1.67 -44.46
N GLY A 260 2.00 1.19 -43.89
CA GLY A 260 1.36 -0.07 -44.25
C GLY A 260 -0.14 0.09 -44.24
N THR A 261 -0.72 0.18 -45.44
CA THR A 261 -2.14 0.38 -45.73
C THR A 261 -2.95 -0.91 -45.63
N ALA A 262 -4.15 -0.77 -45.05
CA ALA A 262 -5.46 -1.32 -45.46
C ALA A 262 -5.68 -2.84 -45.49
N ALA A 263 -6.77 -3.28 -44.94
CA ALA A 263 -7.90 -3.82 -45.71
C ALA A 263 -9.10 -4.10 -44.78
N THR A 264 -10.19 -3.52 -45.12
CA THR A 264 -11.56 -3.79 -44.69
C THR A 264 -12.01 -5.18 -45.14
N HIS A 265 -12.56 -5.98 -44.23
CA HIS A 265 -13.61 -6.96 -44.57
C HIS A 265 -14.50 -7.19 -43.32
N ALA A 266 -15.74 -6.76 -43.43
CA ALA A 266 -16.84 -7.23 -42.61
C ALA A 266 -17.45 -8.50 -43.22
N PRO A 267 -17.93 -9.43 -42.46
CA PRO A 267 -19.06 -10.25 -42.86
C PRO A 267 -20.27 -10.00 -41.96
N THR A 268 -21.36 -9.59 -42.58
CA THR A 268 -22.73 -9.70 -42.09
C THR A 268 -23.12 -11.18 -42.00
N CYS A 269 -23.62 -11.57 -40.84
CA CYS A 269 -24.44 -12.77 -40.71
C CYS A 269 -25.68 -12.46 -39.87
N THR A 270 -26.79 -12.42 -40.55
CA THR A 270 -28.18 -12.53 -40.03
C THR A 270 -28.44 -13.93 -39.56
N GLY A 271 -28.92 -14.10 -38.34
CA GLY A 271 -29.41 -15.39 -37.84
C GLY A 271 -30.05 -15.22 -36.47
N GLY A 272 -31.39 -15.11 -36.47
CA GLY A 272 -32.17 -15.10 -35.23
C GLY A 272 -32.12 -16.46 -34.56
N ALA A 273 -31.86 -16.48 -33.25
CA ALA A 273 -32.13 -17.59 -32.39
C ALA A 273 -32.65 -17.09 -31.07
N THR A 274 -33.85 -17.49 -30.72
CA THR A 274 -34.51 -17.29 -29.44
C THR A 274 -33.68 -17.94 -28.34
N ALA A 275 -33.11 -17.14 -27.46
CA ALA A 275 -32.39 -17.63 -26.28
C ALA A 275 -33.36 -17.80 -25.12
N THR A 276 -33.62 -19.03 -24.79
CA THR A 276 -34.17 -19.46 -23.51
C THR A 276 -33.05 -19.29 -22.45
N THR A 277 -33.33 -18.48 -21.45
CA THR A 277 -32.51 -18.28 -20.25
C THR A 277 -32.35 -19.60 -19.49
N PRO A 278 -31.17 -20.14 -19.22
CA PRO A 278 -31.00 -21.16 -18.24
C PRO A 278 -30.99 -20.54 -16.84
N ALA A 279 -31.81 -21.13 -15.96
CA ALA A 279 -31.80 -20.81 -14.53
C ALA A 279 -30.40 -21.00 -13.95
N ALA A 280 -29.94 -20.01 -13.22
CA ALA A 280 -28.72 -20.09 -12.46
C ALA A 280 -28.83 -21.20 -11.42
N SER A 281 -28.16 -22.31 -11.66
CA SER A 281 -27.91 -23.33 -10.64
C SER A 281 -26.91 -22.75 -9.66
N GLY A 282 -27.36 -22.44 -8.43
CA GLY A 282 -26.52 -21.99 -7.33
C GLY A 282 -25.41 -23.01 -7.09
N ALA A 283 -24.17 -22.54 -7.13
CA ALA A 283 -23.03 -23.27 -6.60
C ALA A 283 -23.31 -23.55 -5.10
N PRO A 284 -22.96 -24.74 -4.58
CA PRO A 284 -23.12 -25.03 -3.16
C PRO A 284 -22.26 -24.03 -2.38
N GLY A 285 -22.94 -23.24 -1.52
CA GLY A 285 -22.30 -22.25 -0.67
C GLY A 285 -21.22 -22.91 0.17
N ALA A 286 -19.97 -22.52 -0.02
CA ALA A 286 -18.95 -22.77 0.97
C ALA A 286 -19.42 -22.08 2.26
N SER A 287 -19.67 -22.88 3.30
CA SER A 287 -19.96 -22.36 4.62
C SER A 287 -18.81 -21.42 5.01
N PRO A 288 -19.11 -20.21 5.52
CA PRO A 288 -18.04 -19.34 5.97
C PRO A 288 -17.27 -20.08 7.05
N VAL A 289 -15.96 -20.25 6.84
CA VAL A 289 -15.07 -20.76 7.89
C VAL A 289 -15.20 -19.78 9.05
N ALA A 290 -15.82 -20.23 10.14
CA ALA A 290 -15.98 -19.41 11.34
C ALA A 290 -14.61 -19.22 11.95
N TYR A 291 -13.95 -18.09 11.63
CA TYR A 291 -12.77 -17.66 12.37
C TYR A 291 -13.21 -17.29 13.79
N PRO A 292 -12.45 -17.70 14.82
CA PRO A 292 -12.77 -17.32 16.20
C PRO A 292 -12.78 -15.78 16.29
N VAL A 293 -13.76 -15.25 17.04
CA VAL A 293 -13.97 -13.81 17.21
C VAL A 293 -12.65 -13.12 17.59
N ALA A 294 -12.30 -12.08 16.86
CA ALA A 294 -11.08 -11.32 17.09
C ALA A 294 -11.07 -10.77 18.52
N SER A 295 -9.92 -10.86 19.17
CA SER A 295 -9.60 -10.05 20.34
C SER A 295 -9.72 -8.57 19.96
N GLY A 296 -10.11 -7.71 20.91
CA GLY A 296 -10.18 -6.27 20.65
C GLY A 296 -8.82 -5.67 20.20
N PRO A 297 -8.81 -4.38 19.81
CA PRO A 297 -7.57 -3.69 19.41
C PRO A 297 -6.47 -3.79 20.46
N THR A 298 -5.21 -3.90 20.02
CA THR A 298 -4.07 -3.98 20.93
C THR A 298 -3.04 -2.90 20.65
N MET A 299 -2.54 -2.27 21.70
CA MET A 299 -1.44 -1.31 21.64
C MET A 299 -0.06 -1.95 21.73
N THR A 300 -0.01 -3.28 21.95
CA THR A 300 1.22 -3.98 22.30
C THR A 300 1.94 -4.52 21.05
N TYR A 301 3.26 -4.29 20.99
CA TYR A 301 4.13 -5.00 20.06
C TYR A 301 4.20 -6.49 20.45
N PRO A 302 4.22 -7.46 19.52
CA PRO A 302 4.38 -7.29 18.07
C PRO A 302 3.07 -7.14 17.28
N ASP A 303 1.90 -7.22 17.93
CA ASP A 303 0.62 -7.23 17.25
C ASP A 303 0.27 -5.86 16.65
N ASN A 304 0.63 -4.75 17.34
CA ASN A 304 0.69 -3.40 16.77
C ASN A 304 2.16 -3.11 16.36
N PRO A 305 2.58 -3.43 15.13
CA PRO A 305 3.99 -3.51 14.76
C PRO A 305 4.67 -2.14 14.66
N ASN A 306 3.90 -1.10 14.46
CA ASN A 306 4.40 0.25 14.20
C ASN A 306 4.15 1.24 15.34
N GLY A 307 3.39 0.85 16.38
CA GLY A 307 3.03 1.74 17.48
C GLY A 307 1.96 2.76 17.12
N SER A 308 1.12 2.49 16.12
CA SER A 308 0.00 3.36 15.73
C SER A 308 -0.90 3.69 16.91
N VAL A 309 -1.29 4.95 17.01
CA VAL A 309 -2.27 5.40 17.99
C VAL A 309 -3.56 4.59 17.84
N ASP A 310 -4.11 4.12 18.96
CA ASP A 310 -5.31 3.27 19.03
C ASP A 310 -5.23 2.01 18.14
N ALA A 311 -4.03 1.52 17.87
CA ALA A 311 -3.78 0.40 16.98
C ALA A 311 -4.35 0.59 15.55
N ILE A 312 -4.52 1.81 15.09
CA ILE A 312 -5.10 2.13 13.78
C ILE A 312 -4.22 1.57 12.68
N ALA A 313 -4.78 0.65 11.87
CA ALA A 313 -4.13 0.04 10.72
C ALA A 313 -4.63 0.60 9.38
N GLY A 314 -5.86 1.13 9.36
CA GLY A 314 -6.47 1.75 8.19
C GLY A 314 -7.65 2.62 8.54
N ILE A 315 -7.83 3.71 7.76
CA ILE A 315 -8.90 4.68 7.92
C ILE A 315 -9.59 4.97 6.59
N CYS A 316 -10.84 5.38 6.66
CA CYS A 316 -11.57 5.89 5.50
C CYS A 316 -12.07 7.32 5.73
N ASN A 317 -12.55 7.96 4.66
CA ASN A 317 -13.26 9.23 4.75
C ASN A 317 -14.74 9.01 5.14
N ALA A 318 -15.48 10.09 5.37
CA ALA A 318 -16.89 10.04 5.78
C ALA A 318 -17.81 9.28 4.81
N THR A 319 -17.47 9.21 3.52
CA THR A 319 -18.27 8.46 2.53
C THR A 319 -17.87 6.97 2.45
N GLY A 320 -16.77 6.58 3.09
CA GLY A 320 -16.20 5.23 3.00
C GLY A 320 -15.62 4.88 1.62
N ARG A 321 -15.52 5.83 0.70
CA ARG A 321 -15.07 5.62 -0.69
C ARG A 321 -13.60 5.92 -0.91
N ILE A 322 -12.95 6.59 0.04
CA ILE A 322 -11.50 6.76 0.10
C ILE A 322 -11.03 5.93 1.27
N PHE A 323 -10.14 5.00 1.04
CA PHE A 323 -9.61 4.10 2.06
C PHE A 323 -8.11 4.00 1.97
N GLY A 324 -7.44 4.03 3.11
CA GLY A 324 -6.01 3.84 3.23
C GLY A 324 -5.69 2.87 4.35
N LEU A 325 -4.72 1.97 4.10
CA LEU A 325 -4.26 1.00 5.09
C LEU A 325 -2.77 0.71 4.92
N MET A 326 -2.09 0.36 6.03
CA MET A 326 -0.67 -0.03 6.00
C MET A 326 -0.43 -1.48 5.57
N PRO A 327 -1.28 -2.46 5.95
CA PRO A 327 -1.16 -3.82 5.44
C PRO A 327 -1.40 -3.92 3.94
N HIS A 328 -0.86 -4.99 3.33
CA HIS A 328 -0.83 -5.23 1.88
C HIS A 328 -1.84 -6.33 1.48
N PRO A 329 -3.10 -6.01 1.16
CA PRO A 329 -4.05 -7.01 0.67
C PRO A 329 -3.62 -7.61 -0.67
N GLU A 330 -3.02 -6.82 -1.57
CA GLU A 330 -2.54 -7.26 -2.88
C GLU A 330 -1.42 -8.32 -2.79
N ALA A 331 -0.80 -8.47 -1.62
CA ALA A 331 0.21 -9.49 -1.37
C ALA A 331 -0.37 -10.82 -0.86
N PHE A 332 -1.71 -10.93 -0.68
CA PHE A 332 -2.39 -12.16 -0.28
C PHE A 332 -3.61 -12.44 -1.16
N LEU A 333 -3.38 -12.74 -2.44
CA LEU A 333 -4.41 -13.03 -3.44
C LEU A 333 -4.67 -14.52 -3.62
N HIS A 334 -3.70 -15.36 -3.24
CA HIS A 334 -3.76 -16.81 -3.38
C HIS A 334 -3.18 -17.48 -2.13
N ARG A 335 -3.69 -18.67 -1.77
CA ARG A 335 -3.25 -19.40 -0.56
C ARG A 335 -1.73 -19.58 -0.46
N THR A 336 -1.03 -19.73 -1.60
CA THR A 336 0.43 -19.89 -1.62
C THR A 336 1.21 -18.65 -1.20
N ASN A 337 0.56 -17.48 -1.14
CA ASN A 337 1.17 -16.28 -0.58
C ASN A 337 1.25 -16.33 0.96
N HIS A 338 0.45 -17.19 1.61
CA HIS A 338 0.46 -17.34 3.06
C HIS A 338 1.73 -18.07 3.54
N PRO A 339 2.40 -17.61 4.61
CA PRO A 339 3.69 -18.18 5.05
C PRO A 339 3.59 -19.65 5.53
N ARG A 340 2.40 -20.11 5.88
CA ARG A 340 2.13 -21.46 6.35
C ARG A 340 1.25 -22.29 5.42
N TRP A 341 1.14 -21.92 4.16
CA TRP A 341 0.24 -22.56 3.20
C TRP A 341 0.43 -24.09 3.07
N THR A 342 1.62 -24.62 3.38
CA THR A 342 1.90 -26.06 3.38
C THR A 342 1.45 -26.77 4.65
N ARG A 343 1.05 -26.05 5.69
CA ARG A 343 0.72 -26.58 7.03
C ARG A 343 -0.71 -26.28 7.45
N GLU A 344 -1.37 -25.36 6.78
CA GLU A 344 -2.73 -24.92 7.07
C GLU A 344 -3.63 -25.19 5.86
N ASP A 345 -4.84 -25.66 6.12
CA ASP A 345 -5.86 -25.82 5.09
C ASP A 345 -6.50 -24.45 4.83
N LEU A 346 -6.02 -23.79 3.79
CA LEU A 346 -6.43 -22.42 3.43
C LEU A 346 -7.31 -22.46 2.17
N PRO A 347 -8.33 -21.60 2.08
CA PRO A 347 -9.08 -21.42 0.84
C PRO A 347 -8.16 -20.99 -0.30
N GLU A 348 -8.49 -21.36 -1.53
CA GLU A 348 -7.70 -21.07 -2.73
C GLU A 348 -7.46 -19.56 -2.89
N ALA A 349 -8.52 -18.76 -2.73
CA ALA A 349 -8.43 -17.31 -2.74
C ALA A 349 -7.85 -16.78 -1.41
N GLY A 350 -6.89 -15.90 -1.51
CA GLY A 350 -6.36 -15.16 -0.36
C GLY A 350 -7.32 -14.07 0.12
N GLN A 351 -7.12 -13.60 1.34
CA GLN A 351 -7.98 -12.58 1.97
C GLN A 351 -7.85 -11.17 1.32
N GLY A 352 -6.86 -10.96 0.48
CA GLY A 352 -6.70 -9.70 -0.24
C GLY A 352 -7.75 -9.44 -1.32
N LEU A 353 -8.58 -10.44 -1.64
CA LEU A 353 -9.71 -10.34 -2.59
C LEU A 353 -11.07 -10.26 -1.88
N ALA A 354 -11.10 -10.25 -0.56
CA ALA A 354 -12.31 -10.24 0.25
C ALA A 354 -13.10 -8.93 0.14
#